data_2cb1a107a925a8249f5f5987032b2d0b
#
_entry.id   2cb1a107a925a8249f5f5987032b2d0b
#
_cell.length_a   1.000
_cell.length_b   1.000
_cell.length_c   1.000
_cell.angle_alpha   90.00
_cell.angle_beta   90.00
_cell.angle_gamma   90.00
#
_symmetry.space_group_name_H-M   'P 1'
#
loop_
_entity.id
_entity.type
_entity.pdbx_description
1 polymer ?
#
loop_
_entity_poly.entity_id
_entity_poly.type
_entity_poly.pdbx_seq_one_letter_code
_entity_poly.pdbx_strand_id
1 'polypeptide(L)'
;LTLIYPEGNAVGDALNATLTENLAAIGVRLTVKAVPMNELLDIYYRRVERDCDMIYLATNFGTVFDPSTTYSTDEAYVKTVNRTGIRDKKLYQLAVDMRKTEPGDVLSYCQKWVAFQERWTEVLPAIPVYSNVYFDFYTTRLQNYRVTENQTWTQAIVGATLTQTAE
;
A
#
# COMPACT_ATOMS: atom_id res chain seq x y z
N LEU A 1 -8.87 21.10 -2.23
CA LEU A 1 -8.44 19.71 -2.42
C LEU A 1 -9.64 18.79 -2.44
N THR A 2 -9.55 17.70 -3.19
CA THR A 2 -10.58 16.66 -3.24
C THR A 2 -9.97 15.32 -2.79
N LEU A 3 -10.60 14.69 -1.79
CA LEU A 3 -10.27 13.34 -1.31
C LEU A 3 -11.42 12.40 -1.67
N ILE A 4 -11.11 11.25 -2.25
CA ILE A 4 -12.08 10.17 -2.44
C ILE A 4 -11.70 8.94 -1.58
N TYR A 5 -12.70 8.22 -1.08
CA TYR A 5 -12.52 7.00 -0.30
C TYR A 5 -13.68 6.02 -0.53
N PRO A 6 -13.51 4.72 -0.23
CA PRO A 6 -14.59 3.75 -0.43
C PRO A 6 -15.77 4.03 0.50
N GLU A 7 -16.99 4.09 -0.02
CA GLU A 7 -18.20 4.22 0.80
C GLU A 7 -18.33 3.07 1.81
N GLY A 8 -18.88 3.38 2.99
CA GLY A 8 -19.00 2.41 4.10
C GLY A 8 -17.68 2.09 4.81
N ASN A 9 -16.60 2.83 4.55
CA ASN A 9 -15.32 2.65 5.20
C ASN A 9 -15.19 3.57 6.43
N ALA A 10 -15.24 2.99 7.63
CA ALA A 10 -15.22 3.74 8.90
C ALA A 10 -13.94 4.59 9.09
N VAL A 11 -12.79 4.16 8.55
CA VAL A 11 -11.55 4.96 8.60
C VAL A 11 -11.67 6.16 7.67
N GLY A 12 -12.24 5.98 6.48
CA GLY A 12 -12.53 7.06 5.55
C GLY A 12 -13.46 8.11 6.17
N ASP A 13 -14.50 7.67 6.90
CA ASP A 13 -15.42 8.56 7.61
C ASP A 13 -14.70 9.34 8.73
N ALA A 14 -13.83 8.68 9.50
CA ALA A 14 -13.02 9.34 10.53
C ALA A 14 -12.02 10.34 9.93
N LEU A 15 -11.37 10.00 8.82
CA LEU A 15 -10.49 10.91 8.08
C LEU A 15 -11.25 12.13 7.55
N ASN A 16 -12.46 11.94 7.03
CA ASN A 16 -13.32 13.05 6.59
C ASN A 16 -13.55 14.05 7.74
N ALA A 17 -14.02 13.56 8.89
CA ALA A 17 -14.30 14.41 10.03
C ALA A 17 -13.05 15.20 10.48
N THR A 18 -11.91 14.50 10.66
CA THR A 18 -10.69 15.09 11.19
C THR A 18 -10.00 16.03 10.19
N LEU A 19 -9.83 15.59 8.93
CA LEU A 19 -9.09 16.37 7.95
C LEU A 19 -9.85 17.61 7.50
N THR A 20 -11.16 17.54 7.38
CA THR A 20 -11.97 18.69 6.96
C THR A 20 -11.81 19.84 7.95
N GLU A 21 -11.90 19.57 9.25
CA GLU A 21 -11.73 20.58 10.29
C GLU A 21 -10.29 21.11 10.35
N ASN A 22 -9.30 20.22 10.42
CA ASN A 22 -7.90 20.63 10.59
C ASN A 22 -7.37 21.40 9.39
N LEU A 23 -7.74 21.02 8.17
CA LEU A 23 -7.33 21.73 6.96
C LEU A 23 -8.03 23.08 6.83
N ALA A 24 -9.30 23.19 7.24
CA ALA A 24 -9.99 24.46 7.28
C ALA A 24 -9.32 25.45 8.24
N ALA A 25 -8.81 25.00 9.38
CA ALA A 25 -8.10 25.83 10.36
C ALA A 25 -6.84 26.50 9.79
N ILE A 26 -6.22 25.93 8.75
CA ILE A 26 -5.07 26.48 8.05
C ILE A 26 -5.42 27.09 6.67
N GLY A 27 -6.72 27.32 6.42
CA GLY A 27 -7.20 27.96 5.20
C GLY A 27 -7.29 27.03 3.97
N VAL A 28 -7.19 25.72 4.14
CA VAL A 28 -7.32 24.73 3.05
C VAL A 28 -8.71 24.13 3.05
N ARG A 29 -9.45 24.32 1.96
CA ARG A 29 -10.77 23.69 1.78
C ARG A 29 -10.61 22.27 1.23
N LEU A 30 -11.13 21.28 1.96
CA LEU A 30 -11.19 19.88 1.56
C LEU A 30 -12.63 19.51 1.16
N THR A 31 -12.80 18.94 -0.02
CA THR A 31 -14.02 18.26 -0.46
C THR A 31 -13.79 16.76 -0.34
N VAL A 32 -14.63 16.05 0.39
CA VAL A 32 -14.51 14.61 0.58
C VAL A 32 -15.69 13.91 -0.07
N LYS A 33 -15.42 12.86 -0.85
CA LYS A 33 -16.43 12.07 -1.55
C LYS A 33 -16.27 10.60 -1.19
N ALA A 34 -17.29 10.00 -0.62
CA ALA A 34 -17.41 8.54 -0.55
C ALA A 34 -17.93 8.03 -1.90
N VAL A 35 -17.26 7.03 -2.47
CA VAL A 35 -17.61 6.45 -3.77
C VAL A 35 -17.63 4.92 -3.70
N PRO A 36 -18.43 4.23 -4.55
CA PRO A 36 -18.40 2.80 -4.65
C PRO A 36 -17.00 2.27 -4.94
N MET A 37 -16.63 1.11 -4.37
CA MET A 37 -15.27 0.55 -4.51
C MET A 37 -14.85 0.36 -5.97
N ASN A 38 -15.76 -0.09 -6.84
CA ASN A 38 -15.47 -0.26 -8.28
C ASN A 38 -15.12 1.06 -8.96
N GLU A 39 -15.85 2.13 -8.67
CA GLU A 39 -15.58 3.47 -9.18
C GLU A 39 -14.22 3.98 -8.67
N LEU A 40 -13.95 3.84 -7.37
CA LEU A 40 -12.66 4.21 -6.80
C LEU A 40 -11.50 3.47 -7.46
N LEU A 41 -11.65 2.16 -7.70
CA LEU A 41 -10.62 1.37 -8.36
C LEU A 41 -10.39 1.78 -9.82
N ASP A 42 -11.43 2.18 -10.55
CA ASP A 42 -11.27 2.68 -11.91
C ASP A 42 -10.49 4.00 -11.94
N ILE A 43 -10.76 4.90 -10.99
CA ILE A 43 -9.99 6.14 -10.80
C ILE A 43 -8.55 5.83 -10.35
N TYR A 44 -8.37 4.94 -9.38
CA TYR A 44 -7.06 4.57 -8.85
C TYR A 44 -6.18 3.92 -9.92
N TYR A 45 -6.72 2.99 -10.71
CA TYR A 45 -6.01 2.33 -11.81
C TYR A 45 -5.93 3.15 -13.09
N ARG A 46 -6.41 4.40 -13.06
CA ARG A 46 -6.42 5.31 -14.23
C ARG A 46 -7.13 4.74 -15.46
N ARG A 47 -8.18 3.96 -15.25
CA ARG A 47 -9.08 3.49 -16.31
C ARG A 47 -10.00 4.60 -16.78
N VAL A 48 -10.28 5.55 -15.89
CA VAL A 48 -10.99 6.79 -16.16
C VAL A 48 -10.13 7.99 -15.77
N GLU A 49 -10.51 9.17 -16.20
CA GLU A 49 -9.83 10.41 -15.83
C GLU A 49 -9.92 10.64 -14.33
N ARG A 50 -8.80 11.08 -13.73
CA ARG A 50 -8.72 11.36 -12.30
C ARG A 50 -9.00 12.84 -12.05
N ASP A 51 -10.08 13.13 -11.35
CA ASP A 51 -10.53 14.48 -10.94
C ASP A 51 -10.38 14.73 -9.42
N CYS A 52 -9.49 13.99 -8.76
CA CYS A 52 -9.23 14.11 -7.33
C CYS A 52 -7.74 14.27 -7.04
N ASP A 53 -7.44 14.96 -5.93
CA ASP A 53 -6.07 15.19 -5.46
C ASP A 53 -5.55 14.01 -4.61
N MET A 54 -6.43 13.38 -3.83
CA MET A 54 -6.08 12.31 -2.90
C MET A 54 -7.06 11.14 -2.99
N ILE A 55 -6.53 9.94 -2.81
CA ILE A 55 -7.32 8.70 -2.74
C ILE A 55 -6.93 7.97 -1.45
N TYR A 56 -7.91 7.68 -0.60
CA TYR A 56 -7.71 6.78 0.53
C TYR A 56 -8.00 5.34 0.12
N LEU A 57 -7.00 4.49 0.25
CA LEU A 57 -7.10 3.07 -0.09
C LEU A 57 -6.05 2.27 0.69
N ALA A 58 -6.42 1.05 1.09
CA ALA A 58 -5.46 0.11 1.68
C ALA A 58 -4.57 -0.52 0.59
N THR A 59 -3.34 -0.85 0.98
CA THR A 59 -2.40 -1.60 0.13
C THR A 59 -1.76 -2.73 0.93
N ASN A 60 -1.38 -3.79 0.24
CA ASN A 60 -0.61 -4.89 0.82
C ASN A 60 0.85 -4.78 0.36
N PHE A 61 1.76 -5.14 1.25
CA PHE A 61 3.16 -5.33 0.91
C PHE A 61 3.42 -6.81 0.62
N GLY A 62 4.13 -7.09 -0.47
CA GLY A 62 4.63 -8.43 -0.74
C GLY A 62 5.88 -8.75 0.09
N THR A 63 6.24 -10.03 0.15
CA THR A 63 7.48 -10.49 0.81
C THR A 63 8.75 -9.92 0.16
N VAL A 64 8.68 -9.56 -1.12
CA VAL A 64 9.74 -8.87 -1.84
C VAL A 64 9.27 -7.45 -2.15
N PHE A 65 9.97 -6.47 -1.61
CA PHE A 65 9.68 -5.07 -1.88
C PHE A 65 10.53 -4.55 -3.02
N ASP A 66 9.91 -4.32 -4.17
CA ASP A 66 10.52 -3.68 -5.34
C ASP A 66 9.72 -2.44 -5.75
N PRO A 67 10.14 -1.23 -5.33
CA PRO A 67 9.45 0.01 -5.66
C PRO A 67 9.77 0.55 -7.06
N SER A 68 10.67 -0.08 -7.82
CA SER A 68 11.21 0.47 -9.07
C SER A 68 10.14 0.73 -10.14
N THR A 69 9.11 -0.10 -10.23
CA THR A 69 8.00 0.13 -11.18
C THR A 69 6.99 1.14 -10.64
N THR A 70 6.73 1.11 -9.31
CA THR A 70 5.76 1.98 -8.63
C THR A 70 6.14 3.45 -8.75
N TYR A 71 7.43 3.77 -8.70
CA TYR A 71 7.96 5.14 -8.79
C TYR A 71 8.69 5.43 -10.10
N SER A 72 8.48 4.60 -11.13
CA SER A 72 9.06 4.83 -12.44
C SER A 72 8.62 6.17 -13.04
N THR A 73 9.56 6.86 -13.66
CA THR A 73 9.30 8.09 -14.41
C THR A 73 8.99 7.84 -15.89
N ASP A 74 9.00 6.58 -16.32
CA ASP A 74 8.62 6.18 -17.69
C ASP A 74 7.10 6.38 -17.88
N GLU A 75 6.71 6.98 -19.00
CA GLU A 75 5.30 7.28 -19.32
C GLU A 75 4.41 6.03 -19.35
N ALA A 76 4.94 4.89 -19.77
CA ALA A 76 4.20 3.65 -19.78
C ALA A 76 3.83 3.20 -18.35
N TYR A 77 4.74 3.37 -17.40
CA TYR A 77 4.50 3.05 -15.99
C TYR A 77 3.70 4.13 -15.26
N VAL A 78 3.90 5.40 -15.57
CA VAL A 78 3.13 6.51 -14.99
C VAL A 78 1.63 6.37 -15.28
N LYS A 79 1.28 5.82 -16.44
CA LYS A 79 -0.11 5.59 -16.84
C LYS A 79 -0.71 4.28 -16.31
N THR A 80 0.09 3.36 -15.79
CA THR A 80 -0.36 2.01 -15.44
C THR A 80 -0.02 1.60 -14.02
N VAL A 81 1.24 1.61 -13.63
CA VAL A 81 1.74 1.06 -12.35
C VAL A 81 2.06 2.16 -11.34
N ASN A 82 2.64 3.28 -11.76
CA ASN A 82 2.86 4.43 -10.90
C ASN A 82 1.53 5.12 -10.59
N ARG A 83 0.84 4.65 -9.55
CA ARG A 83 -0.50 5.12 -9.16
C ARG A 83 -0.49 6.55 -8.63
N THR A 84 0.61 7.00 -8.04
CA THR A 84 0.73 8.36 -7.50
C THR A 84 0.83 9.40 -8.60
N GLY A 85 1.42 9.05 -9.74
CA GLY A 85 1.74 9.97 -10.83
C GLY A 85 2.95 10.88 -10.55
N ILE A 86 3.62 10.71 -9.42
CA ILE A 86 4.83 11.46 -9.07
C ILE A 86 5.98 11.04 -9.97
N ARG A 87 6.74 12.03 -10.45
CA ARG A 87 7.83 11.84 -11.40
C ARG A 87 9.14 12.38 -10.82
N ASP A 88 9.55 11.82 -9.69
CA ASP A 88 10.81 12.17 -9.06
C ASP A 88 11.94 11.25 -9.53
N LYS A 89 12.88 11.80 -10.31
CA LYS A 89 13.99 11.03 -10.88
C LYS A 89 14.92 10.46 -9.82
N LYS A 90 15.13 11.17 -8.71
CA LYS A 90 16.01 10.71 -7.62
C LYS A 90 15.36 9.53 -6.88
N LEU A 91 14.06 9.63 -6.56
CA LEU A 91 13.32 8.54 -5.92
C LEU A 91 13.32 7.29 -6.80
N TYR A 92 13.06 7.46 -8.10
CA TYR A 92 13.12 6.36 -9.06
C TYR A 92 14.50 5.71 -9.13
N GLN A 93 15.58 6.51 -9.22
CA GLN A 93 16.94 5.98 -9.27
C GLN A 93 17.27 5.17 -8.01
N LEU A 94 16.92 5.67 -6.82
CA LEU A 94 17.12 4.95 -5.56
C LEU A 94 16.36 3.62 -5.53
N ALA A 95 15.13 3.58 -6.05
CA ALA A 95 14.37 2.35 -6.20
C ALA A 95 15.03 1.34 -7.15
N VAL A 96 15.58 1.80 -8.28
CA VAL A 96 16.34 0.98 -9.22
C VAL A 96 17.63 0.45 -8.60
N ASP A 97 18.32 1.27 -7.80
CA ASP A 97 19.56 0.87 -7.14
C ASP A 97 19.34 -0.20 -6.06
N MET A 98 18.19 -0.17 -5.37
CA MET A 98 17.78 -1.26 -4.49
C MET A 98 17.62 -2.57 -5.26
N ARG A 99 16.88 -2.55 -6.36
CA ARG A 99 16.63 -3.72 -7.21
C ARG A 99 17.92 -4.35 -7.77
N LYS A 100 18.94 -3.54 -8.02
CA LYS A 100 20.24 -3.99 -8.55
C LYS A 100 21.21 -4.48 -7.47
N THR A 101 20.76 -4.64 -6.22
CA THR A 101 21.62 -5.19 -5.17
C THR A 101 21.82 -6.68 -5.39
N GLU A 102 23.03 -7.15 -5.20
CA GLU A 102 23.38 -8.57 -5.35
C GLU A 102 22.57 -9.42 -4.37
N PRO A 103 22.06 -10.58 -4.81
CA PRO A 103 21.32 -11.48 -3.93
C PRO A 103 22.17 -11.88 -2.70
N GLY A 104 21.61 -11.72 -1.51
CA GLY A 104 22.27 -12.03 -0.24
C GLY A 104 23.06 -10.87 0.38
N ASP A 105 23.31 -9.78 -0.33
CA ASP A 105 23.92 -8.57 0.24
C ASP A 105 22.87 -7.73 0.98
N VAL A 106 22.45 -8.24 2.13
CA VAL A 106 21.41 -7.62 2.98
C VAL A 106 21.86 -6.23 3.47
N LEU A 107 23.13 -6.06 3.79
CA LEU A 107 23.63 -4.79 4.31
C LEU A 107 23.52 -3.67 3.28
N SER A 108 24.00 -3.90 2.06
CA SER A 108 23.88 -2.93 0.97
C SER A 108 22.41 -2.65 0.62
N TYR A 109 21.57 -3.68 0.64
CA TYR A 109 20.12 -3.50 0.43
C TYR A 109 19.51 -2.59 1.50
N CYS A 110 19.80 -2.81 2.79
CA CYS A 110 19.29 -1.99 3.88
C CYS A 110 19.77 -0.53 3.79
N GLN A 111 21.04 -0.30 3.43
CA GLN A 111 21.56 1.06 3.23
C GLN A 111 20.83 1.80 2.11
N LYS A 112 20.62 1.13 0.98
CA LYS A 112 19.85 1.69 -0.15
C LYS A 112 18.38 1.91 0.21
N TRP A 113 17.80 1.02 1.01
CA TRP A 113 16.46 1.15 1.55
C TRP A 113 16.31 2.41 2.41
N VAL A 114 17.26 2.69 3.30
CA VAL A 114 17.25 3.92 4.10
C VAL A 114 17.29 5.15 3.20
N ALA A 115 18.21 5.21 2.24
CA ALA A 115 18.30 6.34 1.31
C ALA A 115 17.01 6.53 0.47
N PHE A 116 16.36 5.43 0.07
CA PHE A 116 15.07 5.49 -0.59
C PHE A 116 13.98 6.05 0.34
N GLN A 117 13.91 5.62 1.60
CA GLN A 117 12.92 6.10 2.56
C GLN A 117 13.10 7.59 2.88
N GLU A 118 14.34 8.06 3.03
CA GLU A 118 14.64 9.49 3.24
C GLU A 118 14.08 10.32 2.07
N ARG A 119 14.37 9.92 0.83
CA ARG A 119 13.84 10.62 -0.34
C ARG A 119 12.33 10.51 -0.46
N TRP A 120 11.77 9.34 -0.13
CA TRP A 120 10.33 9.10 -0.12
C TRP A 120 9.62 10.04 0.86
N THR A 121 10.20 10.27 2.04
CA THR A 121 9.65 11.19 3.05
C THR A 121 9.70 12.65 2.57
N GLU A 122 10.75 13.05 1.83
CA GLU A 122 10.83 14.40 1.23
C GLU A 122 9.77 14.61 0.14
N VAL A 123 9.56 13.62 -0.71
CA VAL A 123 8.62 13.68 -1.85
C VAL A 123 7.18 13.45 -1.40
N LEU A 124 7.00 12.64 -0.36
CA LEU A 124 5.73 12.26 0.25
C LEU A 124 4.67 11.79 -0.76
N PRO A 125 4.94 10.73 -1.54
CA PRO A 125 4.00 10.25 -2.56
C PRO A 125 2.73 9.63 -1.98
N ALA A 126 2.74 9.27 -0.71
CA ALA A 126 1.60 8.81 0.05
C ALA A 126 1.75 9.21 1.52
N ILE A 127 0.63 9.36 2.21
CA ILE A 127 0.59 9.63 3.65
C ILE A 127 0.15 8.34 4.35
N PRO A 128 1.04 7.63 5.07
CA PRO A 128 0.67 6.45 5.84
C PRO A 128 -0.31 6.84 6.95
N VAL A 129 -1.42 6.12 7.06
CA VAL A 129 -2.44 6.38 8.09
C VAL A 129 -2.30 5.40 9.23
N TYR A 130 -2.34 4.10 8.94
CA TYR A 130 -2.14 3.04 9.94
C TYR A 130 -1.76 1.71 9.28
N SER A 131 -1.21 0.82 10.08
CA SER A 131 -0.96 -0.58 9.69
C SER A 131 -1.93 -1.49 10.43
N ASN A 132 -2.51 -2.42 9.70
CA ASN A 132 -3.45 -3.40 10.27
C ASN A 132 -2.71 -4.60 10.85
N VAL A 133 -3.31 -5.23 11.85
CA VAL A 133 -2.90 -6.55 12.35
C VAL A 133 -3.92 -7.56 11.87
N TYR A 134 -3.45 -8.65 11.29
CA TYR A 134 -4.30 -9.74 10.84
C TYR A 134 -4.40 -10.82 11.92
N PHE A 135 -5.58 -11.41 12.03
CA PHE A 135 -5.86 -12.51 12.93
C PHE A 135 -6.44 -13.66 12.11
N ASP A 136 -5.82 -14.82 12.22
CA ASP A 136 -6.34 -16.05 11.64
C ASP A 136 -7.09 -16.85 12.72
N PHE A 137 -8.34 -17.12 12.48
CA PHE A 137 -9.17 -17.95 13.34
C PHE A 137 -9.30 -19.34 12.71
N TYR A 138 -8.84 -20.37 13.41
CA TYR A 138 -8.91 -21.73 12.93
C TYR A 138 -9.27 -22.71 14.05
N THR A 139 -9.82 -23.86 13.67
CA THR A 139 -10.20 -24.91 14.61
C THR A 139 -8.96 -25.59 15.22
N THR A 140 -9.05 -26.05 16.46
CA THR A 140 -8.01 -26.84 17.13
C THR A 140 -7.69 -28.17 16.42
N ARG A 141 -8.56 -28.62 15.51
CA ARG A 141 -8.32 -29.77 14.64
C ARG A 141 -7.31 -29.51 13.53
N LEU A 142 -7.07 -28.23 13.18
CA LEU A 142 -6.06 -27.85 12.19
C LEU A 142 -4.68 -27.89 12.86
N GLN A 143 -3.85 -28.84 12.44
CA GLN A 143 -2.49 -29.03 12.96
C GLN A 143 -1.46 -28.54 11.93
N ASN A 144 -0.26 -28.19 12.41
CA ASN A 144 0.85 -27.72 11.58
C ASN A 144 0.56 -26.46 10.75
N TYR A 145 -0.52 -25.76 11.04
CA TYR A 145 -0.79 -24.45 10.44
C TYR A 145 0.04 -23.39 11.17
N ARG A 146 1.01 -22.80 10.47
CA ARG A 146 1.90 -21.77 11.02
C ARG A 146 1.87 -20.56 10.11
N VAL A 147 1.38 -19.46 10.62
CA VAL A 147 1.43 -18.16 9.95
C VAL A 147 2.66 -17.40 10.44
N THR A 148 3.43 -16.84 9.55
CA THR A 148 4.59 -16.00 9.85
C THR A 148 4.54 -14.73 9.00
N GLU A 149 5.28 -13.71 9.39
CA GLU A 149 5.37 -12.43 8.65
C GLU A 149 5.87 -12.60 7.21
N ASN A 150 6.64 -13.67 6.95
CA ASN A 150 7.28 -13.93 5.67
C ASN A 150 6.63 -15.08 4.88
N GLN A 151 5.42 -15.48 5.26
CA GLN A 151 4.74 -16.62 4.65
C GLN A 151 3.32 -16.25 4.23
N THR A 152 2.96 -16.57 3.01
CA THR A 152 1.59 -16.38 2.54
C THR A 152 0.67 -17.45 3.15
N TRP A 153 -0.63 -17.15 3.22
CA TRP A 153 -1.65 -18.12 3.63
C TRP A 153 -1.54 -19.44 2.82
N THR A 154 -1.33 -19.35 1.52
CA THR A 154 -1.17 -20.51 0.63
C THR A 154 0.02 -21.39 1.04
N GLN A 155 1.13 -20.78 1.45
CA GLN A 155 2.30 -21.52 1.93
C GLN A 155 2.05 -22.17 3.30
N ALA A 156 1.32 -21.46 4.19
CA ALA A 156 0.97 -21.98 5.51
C ALA A 156 0.03 -23.18 5.45
N ILE A 157 -0.96 -23.16 4.54
CA ILE A 157 -1.98 -24.21 4.44
C ILE A 157 -1.45 -25.52 3.81
N VAL A 158 -0.40 -25.44 2.98
CA VAL A 158 0.18 -26.64 2.33
C VAL A 158 0.73 -27.65 3.35
N GLY A 159 1.29 -27.16 4.47
CA GLY A 159 1.80 -28.02 5.54
C GLY A 159 0.76 -28.44 6.58
N ALA A 160 -0.45 -27.90 6.50
CA ALA A 160 -1.48 -28.12 7.50
C ALA A 160 -2.16 -29.48 7.32
N THR A 161 -2.57 -30.08 8.44
CA THR A 161 -3.29 -31.37 8.49
C THR A 161 -4.51 -31.23 9.40
N LEU A 162 -5.57 -31.99 9.12
CA LEU A 162 -6.74 -32.10 10.00
C LEU A 162 -6.67 -33.38 10.82
N THR A 163 -6.79 -33.25 12.13
CA THR A 163 -7.04 -34.42 12.99
C THR A 163 -8.46 -34.92 12.78
N GLN A 164 -8.60 -36.25 12.57
CA GLN A 164 -9.92 -36.88 12.52
C GLN A 164 -10.55 -36.80 13.93
N THR A 165 -11.84 -36.50 14.00
CA THR A 165 -12.62 -36.68 15.21
C THR A 165 -12.72 -38.19 15.43
N ALA A 166 -12.31 -38.68 16.60
CA ALA A 166 -12.73 -40.04 17.00
C ALA A 166 -14.28 -40.02 17.10
N GLU A 167 -14.94 -40.88 16.31
CA GLU A 167 -16.38 -41.14 16.41
C GLU A 167 -16.71 -41.73 17.77
#